data_5a098e4fa96506653565a11d0e9007da
#
_entry.id   5a098e4fa96506653565a11d0e9007da
#
_cell.length_a   1.000
_cell.length_b   1.000
_cell.length_c   1.000
_cell.angle_alpha   90.00
_cell.angle_beta   90.00
_cell.angle_gamma   90.00
#
_symmetry.space_group_name_H-M   'P 1'
#
loop_
_entity.id
_entity.type
_entity.pdbx_description
1 polymer ?
#
loop_
_entity_poly.entity_id
_entity_poly.type
_entity_poly.pdbx_seq_one_letter_code
_entity_poly.pdbx_strand_id
1 'polypeptide(L)'
;MTQIKNSTLAPSPKPVSFKEALKFWIKLGFISFGGPAGQIAIMHQEVVERRNWIGENQFLRALNFCMLLPGPEAQQLATYIGWRLHGTWGGIVAGSLFVIPSIFVMMLLSYLAVAHVDIPAVAAAFYGIQPVVVAVVIEAVLRIGKKALKHRVLYGFAVLAFVCIYFLKVPFPAIVALAAIGGLIMKQMLPQVFCRGQFDFNTRECRMEDQSDSFGNLTRPSVAHVIRTFLVCLVLWVVPVGAVWLWRGYSDTLTQIGLFFTKAAFVTFGGAYAVLSYIADFGVASGWLSMPQMLTGLGLAESTPGPLIMVTQYVGFLGAWNIPGELSPLCAGVLGASLTTYVTFLPCFFFIFAGAPFIEAMAGNQRLQAALTGVTAAVVGVVLNLAVWFGFKVLVPDNSVDIFSLSGAGISLLLLVKFHFPIHFLVPVGAVAGVVWKLLL
;
A
#
# COMPACT_ATOMS: atom_id res chain seq x y z
N MET A 1 26.81 -2.05 -52.25
CA MET A 1 25.39 -1.57 -52.10
C MET A 1 24.75 -2.39 -51.01
N THR A 2 24.83 -1.92 -49.79
CA THR A 2 24.29 -2.58 -48.58
C THR A 2 22.90 -1.97 -48.31
N GLN A 3 21.87 -2.78 -48.48
CA GLN A 3 20.49 -2.37 -48.19
C GLN A 3 20.35 -2.08 -46.70
N ILE A 4 20.05 -0.82 -46.38
CA ILE A 4 19.60 -0.37 -45.05
C ILE A 4 18.20 -0.96 -44.87
N LYS A 5 18.06 -1.96 -44.00
CA LYS A 5 16.77 -2.47 -43.54
C LYS A 5 16.03 -1.31 -42.88
N ASN A 6 14.96 -0.87 -43.52
CA ASN A 6 13.99 0.04 -42.92
C ASN A 6 13.51 -0.58 -41.60
N SER A 7 13.93 0.00 -40.48
CA SER A 7 13.32 -0.23 -39.18
C SER A 7 11.88 0.29 -39.25
N THR A 8 10.94 -0.62 -39.29
CA THR A 8 9.50 -0.31 -39.16
C THR A 8 9.30 0.41 -37.84
N LEU A 9 9.05 1.73 -37.92
CA LEU A 9 8.59 2.54 -36.80
C LEU A 9 7.40 1.84 -36.14
N ALA A 10 7.49 1.54 -34.86
CA ALA A 10 6.37 0.98 -34.10
C ALA A 10 5.15 1.89 -34.28
N PRO A 11 3.96 1.33 -34.52
CA PRO A 11 2.77 2.15 -34.76
C PRO A 11 2.49 3.03 -33.57
N SER A 12 2.26 4.34 -33.84
CA SER A 12 1.86 5.31 -32.80
C SER A 12 0.64 4.79 -32.03
N PRO A 13 0.61 4.94 -30.68
CA PRO A 13 -0.49 4.46 -29.86
C PRO A 13 -1.82 5.05 -30.39
N LYS A 14 -2.81 4.20 -30.66
CA LYS A 14 -4.15 4.65 -31.06
C LYS A 14 -4.79 5.41 -29.89
N PRO A 15 -5.53 6.50 -30.17
CA PRO A 15 -6.24 7.22 -29.12
C PRO A 15 -7.25 6.28 -28.44
N VAL A 16 -7.08 6.10 -27.13
CA VAL A 16 -7.93 5.21 -26.33
C VAL A 16 -9.24 5.92 -26.03
N SER A 17 -10.38 5.28 -26.30
CA SER A 17 -11.67 5.86 -25.94
C SER A 17 -11.90 5.81 -24.43
N PHE A 18 -12.52 6.86 -23.87
CA PHE A 18 -12.84 6.90 -22.44
C PHE A 18 -13.70 5.72 -21.98
N LYS A 19 -14.63 5.26 -22.83
CA LYS A 19 -15.50 4.11 -22.55
C LYS A 19 -14.71 2.80 -22.46
N GLU A 20 -13.70 2.62 -23.27
CA GLU A 20 -12.82 1.45 -23.22
C GLU A 20 -11.95 1.46 -21.97
N ALA A 21 -11.36 2.61 -21.64
CA ALA A 21 -10.59 2.78 -20.42
C ALA A 21 -11.46 2.57 -19.18
N LEU A 22 -12.68 3.09 -19.14
CA LEU A 22 -13.63 2.90 -18.03
C LEU A 22 -13.92 1.41 -17.79
N LYS A 23 -14.20 0.65 -18.84
CA LYS A 23 -14.42 -0.81 -18.72
C LYS A 23 -13.23 -1.54 -18.14
N PHE A 24 -12.03 -1.13 -18.54
CA PHE A 24 -10.79 -1.71 -18.01
C PHE A 24 -10.61 -1.37 -16.53
N TRP A 25 -10.79 -0.10 -16.12
CA TRP A 25 -10.63 0.31 -14.71
C TRP A 25 -11.65 -0.36 -13.79
N ILE A 26 -12.90 -0.53 -14.23
CA ILE A 26 -13.92 -1.32 -13.50
C ILE A 26 -13.41 -2.76 -13.34
N LYS A 27 -13.03 -3.42 -14.44
CA LYS A 27 -12.52 -4.80 -14.39
C LYS A 27 -11.32 -4.92 -13.45
N LEU A 28 -10.36 -3.98 -13.55
CA LEU A 28 -9.15 -3.97 -12.73
C LEU A 28 -9.49 -3.93 -11.23
N GLY A 29 -10.44 -3.09 -10.81
CA GLY A 29 -10.84 -2.99 -9.42
C GLY A 29 -11.32 -4.32 -8.82
N PHE A 30 -11.97 -5.18 -9.62
CA PHE A 30 -12.45 -6.50 -9.16
C PHE A 30 -11.40 -7.61 -9.24
N ILE A 31 -10.41 -7.51 -10.13
CA ILE A 31 -9.40 -8.58 -10.33
C ILE A 31 -8.05 -8.27 -9.69
N SER A 32 -7.91 -7.15 -8.98
CA SER A 32 -6.67 -6.67 -8.37
C SER A 32 -6.33 -7.40 -7.08
N PHE A 33 -6.01 -8.69 -7.16
CA PHE A 33 -5.54 -9.51 -6.05
C PHE A 33 -4.00 -9.61 -6.03
N GLY A 34 -3.44 -10.10 -4.92
CA GLY A 34 -2.02 -10.46 -4.82
C GLY A 34 -1.08 -9.30 -4.44
N GLY A 35 -1.62 -8.27 -3.82
CA GLY A 35 -0.86 -7.12 -3.35
C GLY A 35 -0.28 -6.25 -4.48
N PRO A 36 0.58 -5.25 -4.15
CA PRO A 36 1.05 -4.27 -5.14
C PRO A 36 1.74 -4.90 -6.36
N ALA A 37 2.55 -5.94 -6.16
CA ALA A 37 3.29 -6.59 -7.25
C ALA A 37 2.37 -7.26 -8.26
N GLY A 38 1.35 -8.01 -7.79
CA GLY A 38 0.36 -8.64 -8.66
C GLY A 38 -0.48 -7.62 -9.42
N GLN A 39 -0.90 -6.55 -8.74
CA GLN A 39 -1.68 -5.47 -9.32
C GLN A 39 -0.92 -4.71 -10.42
N ILE A 40 0.36 -4.40 -10.18
CA ILE A 40 1.25 -3.77 -11.15
C ILE A 40 1.46 -4.69 -12.36
N ALA A 41 1.66 -6.01 -12.14
CA ALA A 41 1.82 -6.98 -13.22
C ALA A 41 0.58 -7.07 -14.10
N ILE A 42 -0.63 -7.07 -13.50
CA ILE A 42 -1.89 -7.04 -14.26
C ILE A 42 -2.00 -5.76 -15.10
N MET A 43 -1.67 -4.61 -14.52
CA MET A 43 -1.68 -3.34 -15.28
C MET A 43 -0.65 -3.37 -16.42
N HIS A 44 0.57 -3.84 -16.18
CA HIS A 44 1.59 -3.96 -17.21
C HIS A 44 1.10 -4.83 -18.37
N GLN A 45 0.64 -6.03 -18.08
CA GLN A 45 0.16 -6.97 -19.08
C GLN A 45 -1.00 -6.40 -19.93
N GLU A 46 -1.95 -5.74 -19.30
CA GLU A 46 -3.13 -5.23 -20.01
C GLU A 46 -2.84 -3.93 -20.76
N VAL A 47 -2.11 -2.99 -20.14
CA VAL A 47 -1.95 -1.62 -20.66
C VAL A 47 -0.76 -1.52 -21.62
N VAL A 48 0.34 -2.28 -21.37
CA VAL A 48 1.53 -2.25 -22.22
C VAL A 48 1.49 -3.38 -23.24
N GLU A 49 1.40 -4.65 -22.81
CA GLU A 49 1.57 -5.79 -23.71
C GLU A 49 0.34 -6.05 -24.61
N ARG A 50 -0.88 -6.03 -24.03
CA ARG A 50 -2.08 -6.42 -24.77
C ARG A 50 -2.72 -5.28 -25.54
N ARG A 51 -2.79 -4.11 -24.94
CA ARG A 51 -3.53 -2.97 -25.52
C ARG A 51 -2.64 -1.91 -26.12
N ASN A 52 -1.34 -1.89 -25.79
CA ASN A 52 -0.36 -0.89 -26.24
C ASN A 52 -0.86 0.55 -26.01
N TRP A 53 -1.46 0.83 -24.82
CA TRP A 53 -1.94 2.17 -24.48
C TRP A 53 -0.81 3.11 -24.11
N ILE A 54 0.23 2.58 -23.48
CA ILE A 54 1.48 3.29 -23.15
C ILE A 54 2.69 2.40 -23.44
N GLY A 55 3.81 3.01 -23.76
CA GLY A 55 5.06 2.29 -24.00
C GLY A 55 5.69 1.73 -22.72
N GLU A 56 6.48 0.68 -22.86
CA GLU A 56 7.21 0.01 -21.77
C GLU A 56 8.02 0.99 -20.92
N ASN A 57 8.84 1.84 -21.56
CA ASN A 57 9.68 2.82 -20.88
C ASN A 57 8.86 3.86 -20.10
N GLN A 58 7.70 4.25 -20.63
CA GLN A 58 6.80 5.18 -19.97
C GLN A 58 6.14 4.56 -18.74
N PHE A 59 5.71 3.29 -18.84
CA PHE A 59 5.16 2.53 -17.71
C PHE A 59 6.20 2.40 -16.59
N LEU A 60 7.42 2.01 -16.90
CA LEU A 60 8.50 1.85 -15.93
C LEU A 60 8.87 3.18 -15.25
N ARG A 61 8.92 4.28 -16.00
CA ARG A 61 9.13 5.63 -15.43
C ARG A 61 8.01 6.02 -14.48
N ALA A 62 6.76 5.77 -14.86
CA ALA A 62 5.59 6.03 -14.02
C ALA A 62 5.61 5.18 -12.74
N LEU A 63 5.91 3.89 -12.85
CA LEU A 63 6.04 2.99 -11.72
C LEU A 63 7.10 3.47 -10.74
N ASN A 64 8.29 3.79 -11.25
CA ASN A 64 9.38 4.28 -10.42
C ASN A 64 9.03 5.59 -9.72
N PHE A 65 8.31 6.49 -10.40
CA PHE A 65 7.80 7.71 -9.79
C PHE A 65 6.81 7.41 -8.65
N CYS A 66 5.83 6.53 -8.88
CA CYS A 66 4.87 6.15 -7.84
C CYS A 66 5.57 5.50 -6.62
N MET A 67 6.63 4.73 -6.83
CA MET A 67 7.44 4.15 -5.74
C MET A 67 8.22 5.18 -4.92
N LEU A 68 8.41 6.40 -5.42
CA LEU A 68 9.03 7.52 -4.70
C LEU A 68 8.03 8.28 -3.81
N LEU A 69 6.74 8.14 -4.06
CA LEU A 69 5.68 8.87 -3.37
C LEU A 69 5.18 8.09 -2.14
N PRO A 70 4.71 8.77 -1.10
CA PRO A 70 4.00 8.08 -0.02
C PRO A 70 2.64 7.60 -0.50
N GLY A 71 2.23 6.40 -0.07
CA GLY A 71 0.93 5.81 -0.40
C GLY A 71 1.01 4.51 -1.20
N PRO A 72 -0.15 3.95 -1.61
CA PRO A 72 -0.25 2.70 -2.36
C PRO A 72 0.15 2.88 -3.83
N GLU A 73 1.31 2.35 -4.20
CA GLU A 73 1.94 2.52 -5.52
C GLU A 73 1.04 2.08 -6.68
N ALA A 74 0.31 0.97 -6.52
CA ALA A 74 -0.55 0.45 -7.57
C ALA A 74 -1.74 1.38 -7.87
N GLN A 75 -2.36 1.97 -6.84
CA GLN A 75 -3.43 2.94 -7.03
C GLN A 75 -2.90 4.24 -7.65
N GLN A 76 -1.72 4.70 -7.22
CA GLN A 76 -1.06 5.85 -7.80
C GLN A 76 -0.71 5.63 -9.27
N LEU A 77 -0.22 4.44 -9.62
CA LEU A 77 0.06 4.06 -11.00
C LEU A 77 -1.22 4.04 -11.86
N ALA A 78 -2.31 3.47 -11.35
CA ALA A 78 -3.62 3.51 -12.03
C ALA A 78 -4.09 4.96 -12.26
N THR A 79 -3.96 5.82 -11.23
CA THR A 79 -4.29 7.24 -11.30
C THR A 79 -3.43 7.95 -12.36
N TYR A 80 -2.13 7.68 -12.39
CA TYR A 80 -1.20 8.26 -13.35
C TYR A 80 -1.55 7.84 -14.79
N ILE A 81 -1.75 6.54 -15.02
CA ILE A 81 -2.10 6.03 -16.36
C ILE A 81 -3.43 6.64 -16.81
N GLY A 82 -4.45 6.65 -15.95
CA GLY A 82 -5.73 7.29 -16.24
C GLY A 82 -5.60 8.77 -16.58
N TRP A 83 -4.78 9.50 -15.81
CA TRP A 83 -4.47 10.91 -16.05
C TRP A 83 -3.73 11.10 -17.39
N ARG A 84 -2.81 10.23 -17.72
CA ARG A 84 -2.06 10.30 -18.98
C ARG A 84 -2.96 10.09 -20.20
N LEU A 85 -3.94 9.19 -20.09
CA LEU A 85 -4.86 8.85 -21.18
C LEU A 85 -5.97 9.89 -21.37
N HIS A 86 -6.55 10.41 -20.29
CA HIS A 86 -7.76 11.25 -20.33
C HIS A 86 -7.71 12.47 -19.39
N GLY A 87 -6.52 12.97 -19.05
CA GLY A 87 -6.37 14.12 -18.17
C GLY A 87 -6.86 13.86 -16.74
N THR A 88 -7.15 14.93 -16.00
CA THR A 88 -7.51 14.86 -14.57
C THR A 88 -8.71 13.93 -14.29
N TRP A 89 -9.75 13.98 -15.13
CA TRP A 89 -10.91 13.09 -14.98
C TRP A 89 -10.55 11.62 -15.19
N GLY A 90 -9.69 11.31 -16.16
CA GLY A 90 -9.19 9.95 -16.34
C GLY A 90 -8.45 9.43 -15.12
N GLY A 91 -7.62 10.27 -14.50
CA GLY A 91 -6.91 9.92 -13.26
C GLY A 91 -7.86 9.69 -12.08
N ILE A 92 -8.83 10.59 -11.87
CA ILE A 92 -9.84 10.43 -10.81
C ILE A 92 -10.61 9.13 -10.99
N VAL A 93 -11.11 8.86 -12.19
CA VAL A 93 -11.91 7.66 -12.49
C VAL A 93 -11.07 6.39 -12.31
N ALA A 94 -9.86 6.35 -12.86
CA ALA A 94 -8.99 5.17 -12.74
C ALA A 94 -8.62 4.86 -11.28
N GLY A 95 -8.13 5.87 -10.56
CA GLY A 95 -7.74 5.71 -9.16
C GLY A 95 -8.90 5.37 -8.23
N SER A 96 -10.09 5.96 -8.46
CA SER A 96 -11.28 5.67 -7.67
C SER A 96 -11.84 4.27 -7.95
N LEU A 97 -11.98 3.88 -9.22
CA LEU A 97 -12.48 2.56 -9.58
C LEU A 97 -11.56 1.42 -9.16
N PHE A 98 -10.26 1.69 -9.00
CA PHE A 98 -9.31 0.74 -8.43
C PHE A 98 -9.60 0.41 -6.96
N VAL A 99 -10.19 1.35 -6.21
CA VAL A 99 -10.44 1.24 -4.76
C VAL A 99 -11.91 0.91 -4.44
N ILE A 100 -12.86 1.41 -5.22
CA ILE A 100 -14.31 1.31 -4.93
C ILE A 100 -14.79 -0.12 -4.65
N PRO A 101 -14.46 -1.16 -5.44
CA PRO A 101 -14.89 -2.52 -5.13
C PRO A 101 -14.42 -2.99 -3.76
N SER A 102 -13.17 -2.66 -3.41
CA SER A 102 -12.57 -2.98 -2.12
C SER A 102 -13.28 -2.28 -0.96
N ILE A 103 -13.75 -1.03 -1.14
CA ILE A 103 -14.49 -0.30 -0.11
C ILE A 103 -15.72 -1.10 0.33
N PHE A 104 -16.53 -1.56 -0.62
CA PHE A 104 -17.75 -2.31 -0.31
C PHE A 104 -17.46 -3.67 0.30
N VAL A 105 -16.49 -4.41 -0.25
CA VAL A 105 -16.11 -5.72 0.26
C VAL A 105 -15.56 -5.62 1.68
N MET A 106 -14.61 -4.71 1.93
CA MET A 106 -14.04 -4.50 3.26
C MET A 106 -15.07 -3.96 4.26
N MET A 107 -16.00 -3.09 3.84
CA MET A 107 -17.09 -2.62 4.69
C MET A 107 -17.96 -3.78 5.17
N LEU A 108 -18.37 -4.66 4.24
CA LEU A 108 -19.16 -5.84 4.55
C LEU A 108 -18.40 -6.79 5.47
N LEU A 109 -17.14 -7.08 5.16
CA LEU A 109 -16.31 -7.99 5.97
C LEU A 109 -16.03 -7.42 7.36
N SER A 110 -15.82 -6.11 7.48
CA SER A 110 -15.66 -5.42 8.77
C SER A 110 -16.92 -5.53 9.61
N TYR A 111 -18.09 -5.33 9.01
CA TYR A 111 -19.37 -5.52 9.68
C TYR A 111 -19.56 -6.96 10.17
N LEU A 112 -19.33 -7.94 9.30
CA LEU A 112 -19.45 -9.36 9.67
C LEU A 112 -18.48 -9.74 10.80
N ALA A 113 -17.29 -9.18 10.80
CA ALA A 113 -16.25 -9.44 11.81
C ALA A 113 -16.65 -8.98 13.21
N VAL A 114 -17.44 -7.90 13.34
CA VAL A 114 -17.81 -7.36 14.66
C VAL A 114 -19.25 -7.70 15.05
N ALA A 115 -20.19 -7.75 14.11
CA ALA A 115 -21.60 -7.99 14.41
C ALA A 115 -21.89 -9.46 14.72
N HIS A 116 -21.02 -10.39 14.31
CA HIS A 116 -21.25 -11.82 14.43
C HIS A 116 -20.09 -12.55 15.14
N VAL A 117 -19.25 -11.85 15.88
CA VAL A 117 -18.10 -12.42 16.61
C VAL A 117 -18.52 -13.45 17.66
N ASP A 118 -19.74 -13.33 18.19
CA ASP A 118 -20.31 -14.26 19.18
C ASP A 118 -20.72 -15.62 18.58
N ILE A 119 -20.79 -15.72 17.25
CA ILE A 119 -21.08 -17.00 16.59
C ILE A 119 -19.80 -17.87 16.62
N PRO A 120 -19.84 -19.05 17.26
CA PRO A 120 -18.64 -19.89 17.42
C PRO A 120 -17.93 -20.23 16.11
N ALA A 121 -18.67 -20.43 15.02
CA ALA A 121 -18.09 -20.69 13.71
C ALA A 121 -17.32 -19.49 13.14
N VAL A 122 -17.82 -18.25 13.39
CA VAL A 122 -17.15 -17.02 12.95
C VAL A 122 -15.86 -16.80 13.76
N ALA A 123 -15.93 -16.96 15.08
CA ALA A 123 -14.76 -16.86 15.95
C ALA A 123 -13.70 -17.93 15.58
N ALA A 124 -14.12 -19.16 15.29
CA ALA A 124 -13.25 -20.24 14.86
C ALA A 124 -12.61 -19.97 13.48
N ALA A 125 -13.35 -19.39 12.54
CA ALA A 125 -12.82 -18.98 11.24
C ALA A 125 -11.73 -17.91 11.41
N PHE A 126 -11.96 -16.89 12.24
CA PHE A 126 -10.97 -15.85 12.52
C PHE A 126 -9.74 -16.38 13.24
N TYR A 127 -9.90 -17.33 14.15
CA TYR A 127 -8.78 -18.04 14.76
C TYR A 127 -7.92 -18.74 13.70
N GLY A 128 -8.53 -19.43 12.73
CA GLY A 128 -7.81 -20.11 11.66
C GLY A 128 -7.12 -19.18 10.64
N ILE A 129 -7.56 -17.94 10.51
CA ILE A 129 -6.91 -16.93 9.66
C ILE A 129 -5.59 -16.44 10.28
N GLN A 130 -5.48 -16.33 11.60
CA GLN A 130 -4.34 -15.72 12.28
C GLN A 130 -2.99 -16.38 11.93
N PRO A 131 -2.81 -17.71 11.96
CA PRO A 131 -1.54 -18.33 11.58
C PRO A 131 -1.17 -18.10 10.11
N VAL A 132 -2.15 -18.02 9.22
CA VAL A 132 -1.92 -17.67 7.81
C VAL A 132 -1.36 -16.26 7.70
N VAL A 133 -1.93 -15.31 8.44
CA VAL A 133 -1.47 -13.91 8.45
C VAL A 133 -0.04 -13.78 8.97
N VAL A 134 0.33 -14.52 10.02
CA VAL A 134 1.72 -14.58 10.50
C VAL A 134 2.65 -15.03 9.38
N ALA A 135 2.30 -16.08 8.66
CA ALA A 135 3.08 -16.56 7.52
C ALA A 135 3.19 -15.53 6.39
N VAL A 136 2.10 -14.81 6.09
CA VAL A 136 2.08 -13.72 5.08
C VAL A 136 3.01 -12.58 5.48
N VAL A 137 3.00 -12.16 6.74
CA VAL A 137 3.88 -11.09 7.20
C VAL A 137 5.36 -11.52 7.18
N ILE A 138 5.67 -12.77 7.55
CA ILE A 138 7.02 -13.33 7.42
C ILE A 138 7.46 -13.37 5.94
N GLU A 139 6.59 -13.83 5.04
CA GLU A 139 6.86 -13.82 3.60
C GLU A 139 7.12 -12.40 3.10
N ALA A 140 6.34 -11.40 3.56
CA ALA A 140 6.55 -10.00 3.21
C ALA A 140 7.92 -9.49 3.67
N VAL A 141 8.38 -9.84 4.89
CA VAL A 141 9.76 -9.53 5.36
C VAL A 141 10.80 -10.09 4.40
N LEU A 142 10.67 -11.37 4.03
CA LEU A 142 11.61 -12.03 3.12
C LEU A 142 11.61 -11.40 1.73
N ARG A 143 10.44 -11.12 1.18
CA ARG A 143 10.25 -10.52 -0.15
C ARG A 143 10.79 -9.09 -0.22
N ILE A 144 10.42 -8.25 0.76
CA ILE A 144 10.89 -6.86 0.83
C ILE A 144 12.38 -6.84 1.13
N GLY A 145 12.86 -7.68 2.04
CA GLY A 145 14.27 -7.81 2.38
C GLY A 145 15.15 -8.17 1.19
N LYS A 146 14.78 -9.18 0.40
CA LYS A 146 15.50 -9.55 -0.84
C LYS A 146 15.58 -8.38 -1.83
N LYS A 147 14.54 -7.57 -1.92
CA LYS A 147 14.49 -6.42 -2.83
C LYS A 147 15.26 -5.21 -2.30
N ALA A 148 15.16 -4.93 -0.99
CA ALA A 148 15.71 -3.73 -0.36
C ALA A 148 17.16 -3.89 0.10
N LEU A 149 17.55 -5.05 0.67
CA LEU A 149 18.83 -5.25 1.34
C LEU A 149 19.91 -5.82 0.41
N LYS A 150 20.25 -5.08 -0.65
CA LYS A 150 21.26 -5.52 -1.65
C LYS A 150 22.71 -5.34 -1.19
N HIS A 151 22.97 -4.57 -0.14
CA HIS A 151 24.30 -4.28 0.36
C HIS A 151 24.36 -4.40 1.89
N ARG A 152 25.51 -4.81 2.46
CA ARG A 152 25.68 -5.05 3.90
C ARG A 152 25.29 -3.86 4.79
N VAL A 153 25.55 -2.63 4.34
CA VAL A 153 25.21 -1.41 5.08
C VAL A 153 23.68 -1.26 5.23
N LEU A 154 22.89 -1.72 4.25
CA LEU A 154 21.43 -1.63 4.30
C LEU A 154 20.83 -2.57 5.36
N TYR A 155 21.50 -3.70 5.67
CA TYR A 155 21.13 -4.53 6.84
C TYR A 155 21.29 -3.76 8.15
N GLY A 156 22.30 -2.87 8.25
CA GLY A 156 22.48 -2.00 9.40
C GLY A 156 21.26 -1.10 9.65
N PHE A 157 20.68 -0.52 8.58
CA PHE A 157 19.44 0.26 8.67
C PHE A 157 18.24 -0.59 9.16
N ALA A 158 18.10 -1.81 8.65
CA ALA A 158 17.03 -2.71 9.06
C ALA A 158 17.17 -3.13 10.52
N VAL A 159 18.36 -3.53 10.95
CA VAL A 159 18.64 -3.92 12.34
C VAL A 159 18.43 -2.73 13.29
N LEU A 160 18.95 -1.56 12.95
CA LEU A 160 18.79 -0.35 13.77
C LEU A 160 17.30 0.04 13.89
N ALA A 161 16.56 0.01 12.80
CA ALA A 161 15.11 0.28 12.82
C ALA A 161 14.35 -0.72 13.69
N PHE A 162 14.67 -2.02 13.59
CA PHE A 162 14.10 -3.05 14.46
C PHE A 162 14.39 -2.80 15.94
N VAL A 163 15.66 -2.53 16.28
CA VAL A 163 16.07 -2.24 17.67
C VAL A 163 15.38 -0.99 18.19
N CYS A 164 15.32 0.07 17.40
CA CYS A 164 14.67 1.32 17.79
C CYS A 164 13.17 1.12 18.07
N ILE A 165 12.44 0.36 17.24
CA ILE A 165 11.01 0.17 17.44
C ILE A 165 10.72 -0.86 18.53
N TYR A 166 11.44 -1.98 18.57
CA TYR A 166 11.19 -3.08 19.51
C TYR A 166 11.57 -2.75 20.94
N PHE A 167 12.80 -2.25 21.14
CA PHE A 167 13.38 -1.99 22.47
C PHE A 167 13.16 -0.55 22.94
N LEU A 168 13.35 0.43 22.06
CA LEU A 168 13.34 1.86 22.43
C LEU A 168 11.96 2.50 22.22
N LYS A 169 11.00 1.78 21.62
CA LYS A 169 9.64 2.25 21.34
C LYS A 169 9.58 3.59 20.56
N VAL A 170 10.59 3.81 19.71
CA VAL A 170 10.65 5.01 18.85
C VAL A 170 9.48 4.99 17.87
N PRO A 171 8.69 6.06 17.75
CA PRO A 171 7.53 6.09 16.87
C PRO A 171 7.94 5.98 15.39
N PHE A 172 7.16 5.24 14.61
CA PHE A 172 7.44 4.94 13.20
C PHE A 172 7.81 6.17 12.35
N PRO A 173 7.11 7.33 12.44
CA PRO A 173 7.49 8.53 11.67
C PRO A 173 8.91 9.01 11.95
N ALA A 174 9.38 8.89 13.20
CA ALA A 174 10.75 9.26 13.55
C ALA A 174 11.78 8.30 12.94
N ILE A 175 11.47 6.99 12.89
CA ILE A 175 12.32 5.99 12.23
C ILE A 175 12.46 6.31 10.74
N VAL A 176 11.35 6.64 10.07
CA VAL A 176 11.36 7.04 8.66
C VAL A 176 12.23 8.28 8.43
N ALA A 177 12.07 9.32 9.27
CA ALA A 177 12.86 10.54 9.18
C ALA A 177 14.36 10.28 9.41
N LEU A 178 14.71 9.52 10.45
CA LEU A 178 16.10 9.16 10.75
C LEU A 178 16.72 8.31 9.63
N ALA A 179 15.97 7.37 9.07
CA ALA A 179 16.43 6.55 7.97
C ALA A 179 16.66 7.37 6.68
N ALA A 180 15.77 8.34 6.41
CA ALA A 180 15.95 9.28 5.29
C ALA A 180 17.22 10.11 5.45
N ILE A 181 17.43 10.70 6.64
CA ILE A 181 18.64 11.48 6.97
C ILE A 181 19.88 10.59 6.89
N GLY A 182 19.83 9.38 7.48
CA GLY A 182 20.92 8.40 7.39
C GLY A 182 21.27 8.04 5.95
N GLY A 183 20.28 7.84 5.08
CA GLY A 183 20.47 7.61 3.64
C GLY A 183 21.17 8.77 2.94
N LEU A 184 20.82 10.02 3.27
CA LEU A 184 21.47 11.22 2.75
C LEU A 184 22.95 11.33 3.20
N ILE A 185 23.24 11.02 4.46
CA ILE A 185 24.60 11.03 5.01
C ILE A 185 25.42 9.92 4.34
N MET A 186 24.90 8.70 4.31
CA MET A 186 25.60 7.54 3.73
C MET A 186 25.87 7.67 2.24
N LYS A 187 25.05 8.45 1.51
CA LYS A 187 25.33 8.80 0.12
C LYS A 187 26.69 9.45 -0.07
N GLN A 188 27.15 10.27 0.87
CA GLN A 188 28.45 10.94 0.78
C GLN A 188 29.61 9.95 0.95
N MET A 189 29.42 8.90 1.76
CA MET A 189 30.43 7.88 2.03
C MET A 189 30.39 6.73 1.03
N LEU A 190 29.22 6.33 0.59
CA LEU A 190 28.98 5.16 -0.28
C LEU A 190 28.01 5.50 -1.43
N PRO A 191 28.39 6.39 -2.34
CA PRO A 191 27.50 6.83 -3.43
C PRO A 191 27.06 5.67 -4.32
N GLN A 192 27.90 4.65 -4.50
CA GLN A 192 27.59 3.46 -5.32
C GLN A 192 26.42 2.64 -4.78
N VAL A 193 26.17 2.64 -3.47
CA VAL A 193 25.08 1.90 -2.82
C VAL A 193 23.79 2.69 -2.83
N PHE A 194 23.88 3.99 -2.56
CA PHE A 194 22.74 4.86 -2.36
C PHE A 194 22.30 5.62 -3.62
N CYS A 195 23.13 5.68 -4.67
CA CYS A 195 22.79 6.28 -5.97
C CYS A 195 22.57 5.25 -7.08
N ARG A 196 23.09 4.01 -6.95
CA ARG A 196 22.77 2.84 -7.79
C ARG A 196 21.58 2.05 -7.24
N GLY A 197 20.68 2.72 -6.56
CA GLY A 197 19.47 2.12 -5.98
C GLY A 197 18.59 1.44 -7.02
N GLN A 198 17.55 0.76 -6.56
CA GLN A 198 16.51 -0.02 -7.25
C GLN A 198 15.98 0.55 -8.59
N PHE A 199 16.45 1.71 -9.00
CA PHE A 199 16.02 2.56 -10.10
C PHE A 199 17.15 2.76 -11.13
N ASP A 200 17.84 1.68 -11.51
CA ASP A 200 18.87 1.73 -12.55
C ASP A 200 18.19 1.97 -13.91
N PHE A 201 18.01 3.23 -14.24
CA PHE A 201 17.71 3.64 -15.59
C PHE A 201 18.96 3.40 -16.43
N ASN A 202 18.90 2.46 -17.37
CA ASN A 202 19.83 2.39 -18.47
C ASN A 202 19.64 3.64 -19.33
N THR A 203 20.25 4.75 -18.88
CA THR A 203 20.08 6.10 -19.40
C THR A 203 20.57 6.26 -20.84
N ARG A 204 21.26 5.24 -21.39
CA ARG A 204 21.75 5.29 -22.76
C ARG A 204 20.75 4.76 -23.79
N GLU A 205 20.02 3.70 -23.47
CA GLU A 205 18.99 3.15 -24.37
C GLU A 205 17.70 3.99 -24.36
N CYS A 206 17.30 4.51 -23.20
CA CYS A 206 16.14 5.40 -23.10
C CYS A 206 16.29 6.74 -23.85
N ARG A 207 17.52 7.22 -24.09
CA ARG A 207 17.73 8.51 -24.79
C ARG A 207 17.57 8.42 -26.30
N MET A 208 17.72 7.27 -26.90
CA MET A 208 17.63 7.12 -28.37
C MET A 208 16.20 6.89 -28.87
N GLU A 209 15.32 6.30 -28.06
CA GLU A 209 13.90 6.11 -28.43
C GLU A 209 13.00 7.31 -28.14
N ASP A 210 13.41 8.22 -27.25
CA ASP A 210 12.62 9.41 -26.85
C ASP A 210 12.49 10.48 -27.97
N GLN A 211 13.16 10.32 -29.11
CA GLN A 211 12.98 11.27 -30.23
C GLN A 211 11.73 11.00 -31.07
N SER A 212 11.07 9.84 -30.91
CA SER A 212 9.85 9.50 -31.66
C SER A 212 8.56 9.66 -30.87
N ASP A 213 8.62 9.66 -29.52
CA ASP A 213 7.45 9.94 -28.72
C ASP A 213 7.26 11.47 -28.62
N SER A 214 6.48 11.99 -29.56
CA SER A 214 5.94 13.35 -29.46
C SER A 214 5.18 13.49 -28.15
N PHE A 215 5.88 13.88 -27.07
CA PHE A 215 5.26 14.48 -25.90
C PHE A 215 4.51 15.71 -26.40
N GLY A 216 3.22 15.54 -26.73
CA GLY A 216 2.36 16.68 -26.98
C GLY A 216 2.53 17.63 -25.80
N ASN A 217 3.16 18.77 -26.05
CA ASN A 217 3.35 19.94 -25.19
C ASN A 217 2.85 19.76 -23.75
N LEU A 218 3.56 18.96 -22.94
CA LEU A 218 3.47 19.11 -21.50
C LEU A 218 4.10 20.49 -21.22
N THR A 219 3.25 21.50 -21.18
CA THR A 219 3.62 22.84 -20.73
C THR A 219 4.44 22.70 -19.46
N ARG A 220 5.61 23.35 -19.44
CA ARG A 220 6.50 23.36 -18.27
C ARG A 220 5.67 23.51 -17.01
N PRO A 221 5.86 22.65 -16.00
CA PRO A 221 5.01 22.64 -14.82
C PRO A 221 5.00 24.02 -14.19
N SER A 222 3.84 24.66 -14.19
CA SER A 222 3.66 25.97 -13.57
C SER A 222 3.54 25.77 -12.06
N VAL A 223 4.30 26.54 -11.29
CA VAL A 223 4.14 26.59 -9.82
C VAL A 223 2.67 26.88 -9.44
N ALA A 224 1.98 27.69 -10.23
CA ALA A 224 0.56 27.98 -10.06
C ALA A 224 -0.32 26.72 -10.17
N HIS A 225 0.02 25.74 -11.03
CA HIS A 225 -0.70 24.47 -11.10
C HIS A 225 -0.55 23.65 -9.81
N VAL A 226 0.66 23.54 -9.27
CA VAL A 226 0.94 22.85 -8.01
C VAL A 226 0.19 23.51 -6.85
N ILE A 227 0.26 24.83 -6.74
CA ILE A 227 -0.45 25.58 -5.69
C ILE A 227 -1.96 25.38 -5.81
N ARG A 228 -2.53 25.47 -7.02
CA ARG A 228 -3.97 25.23 -7.23
C ARG A 228 -4.37 23.81 -6.84
N THR A 229 -3.60 22.80 -7.26
CA THR A 229 -3.85 21.40 -6.88
C THR A 229 -3.76 21.21 -5.37
N PHE A 230 -2.75 21.81 -4.73
CA PHE A 230 -2.60 21.76 -3.27
C PHE A 230 -3.81 22.41 -2.56
N LEU A 231 -4.24 23.60 -2.97
CA LEU A 231 -5.36 24.31 -2.37
C LEU A 231 -6.66 23.51 -2.54
N VAL A 232 -6.91 22.93 -3.71
CA VAL A 232 -8.09 22.08 -3.94
C VAL A 232 -8.06 20.87 -3.02
N CYS A 233 -6.93 20.15 -2.95
CA CYS A 233 -6.80 18.98 -2.08
C CYS A 233 -6.87 19.37 -0.60
N LEU A 234 -6.33 20.52 -0.20
CA LEU A 234 -6.43 21.03 1.17
C LEU A 234 -7.89 21.30 1.55
N VAL A 235 -8.65 21.95 0.68
CA VAL A 235 -10.10 22.19 0.91
C VAL A 235 -10.85 20.85 1.00
N LEU A 236 -10.60 19.93 0.07
CA LEU A 236 -11.20 18.59 0.09
C LEU A 236 -10.85 17.81 1.37
N TRP A 237 -9.68 18.03 1.95
CA TRP A 237 -9.30 17.42 3.22
C TRP A 237 -9.91 18.15 4.44
N VAL A 238 -9.76 19.49 4.49
CA VAL A 238 -10.20 20.30 5.63
C VAL A 238 -11.71 20.23 5.81
N VAL A 239 -12.48 20.24 4.73
CA VAL A 239 -13.96 20.26 4.83
C VAL A 239 -14.51 19.02 5.54
N PRO A 240 -14.23 17.75 5.12
CA PRO A 240 -14.79 16.60 5.81
C PRO A 240 -14.21 16.39 7.20
N VAL A 241 -12.89 16.53 7.38
CA VAL A 241 -12.24 16.32 8.68
C VAL A 241 -12.62 17.44 9.65
N GLY A 242 -12.66 18.69 9.18
CA GLY A 242 -13.11 19.85 9.95
C GLY A 242 -14.59 19.79 10.32
N ALA A 243 -15.45 19.32 9.40
CA ALA A 243 -16.86 19.10 9.69
C ALA A 243 -17.07 18.07 10.81
N VAL A 244 -16.34 16.95 10.76
CA VAL A 244 -16.37 15.94 11.84
C VAL A 244 -15.88 16.54 13.15
N TRP A 245 -14.77 17.28 13.13
CA TRP A 245 -14.23 17.95 14.32
C TRP A 245 -15.22 18.96 14.92
N LEU A 246 -15.84 19.79 14.11
CA LEU A 246 -16.84 20.78 14.58
C LEU A 246 -18.11 20.12 15.11
N TRP A 247 -18.49 18.97 14.52
CA TRP A 247 -19.70 18.25 14.93
C TRP A 247 -19.48 17.41 16.18
N ARG A 248 -18.33 16.70 16.29
CA ARG A 248 -18.08 15.70 17.34
C ARG A 248 -17.06 16.15 18.40
N GLY A 249 -16.31 17.21 18.13
CA GLY A 249 -15.21 17.66 18.98
C GLY A 249 -13.89 16.96 18.72
N TYR A 250 -12.82 17.48 19.33
CA TYR A 250 -11.45 17.00 19.10
C TYR A 250 -11.20 15.59 19.65
N SER A 251 -11.75 15.27 20.82
CA SER A 251 -11.53 13.99 21.51
C SER A 251 -12.38 12.82 20.98
N ASP A 252 -13.32 13.09 20.09
CA ASP A 252 -14.17 12.05 19.50
C ASP A 252 -13.36 11.10 18.60
N THR A 253 -13.72 9.81 18.62
CA THR A 253 -13.04 8.76 17.87
C THR A 253 -13.01 9.02 16.38
N LEU A 254 -14.08 9.53 15.77
CA LEU A 254 -14.10 9.85 14.34
C LEU A 254 -13.09 10.94 13.98
N THR A 255 -12.97 11.97 14.82
CA THR A 255 -11.97 13.03 14.64
C THR A 255 -10.55 12.48 14.76
N GLN A 256 -10.28 11.65 15.77
CA GLN A 256 -8.98 11.01 15.96
C GLN A 256 -8.62 10.08 14.78
N ILE A 257 -9.59 9.32 14.27
CA ILE A 257 -9.44 8.49 13.07
C ILE A 257 -9.03 9.36 11.87
N GLY A 258 -9.74 10.43 11.58
CA GLY A 258 -9.45 11.32 10.46
C GLY A 258 -8.05 11.92 10.54
N LEU A 259 -7.64 12.39 11.72
CA LEU A 259 -6.32 12.99 11.96
C LEU A 259 -5.19 11.94 11.92
N PHE A 260 -5.39 10.77 12.54
CA PHE A 260 -4.40 9.71 12.58
C PHE A 260 -4.12 9.13 11.19
N PHE A 261 -5.16 8.74 10.44
CA PHE A 261 -4.96 8.17 9.10
C PHE A 261 -4.46 9.19 8.10
N THR A 262 -4.75 10.48 8.28
CA THR A 262 -4.08 11.53 7.51
C THR A 262 -2.57 11.51 7.74
N LYS A 263 -2.12 11.50 9.00
CA LYS A 263 -0.68 11.40 9.32
C LYS A 263 -0.07 10.12 8.77
N ALA A 264 -0.76 8.98 8.91
CA ALA A 264 -0.31 7.69 8.40
C ALA A 264 -0.13 7.71 6.88
N ALA A 265 -1.04 8.34 6.12
CA ALA A 265 -0.95 8.44 4.66
C ALA A 265 0.31 9.18 4.18
N PHE A 266 0.74 10.24 4.89
CA PHE A 266 1.95 10.99 4.54
C PHE A 266 3.26 10.29 4.92
N VAL A 267 3.23 9.33 5.84
CA VAL A 267 4.44 8.58 6.26
C VAL A 267 4.50 7.17 5.66
N THR A 268 3.55 6.80 4.81
CA THR A 268 3.48 5.48 4.15
C THR A 268 4.50 5.41 3.00
N PHE A 269 5.77 5.25 3.30
CA PHE A 269 6.82 4.97 2.32
C PHE A 269 7.22 3.49 2.34
N GLY A 270 7.54 2.93 1.17
CA GLY A 270 7.99 1.53 1.06
C GLY A 270 6.87 0.49 1.11
N GLY A 271 5.63 0.90 0.78
CA GLY A 271 4.47 0.03 0.66
C GLY A 271 3.61 -0.10 1.93
N ALA A 272 2.45 -0.74 1.79
CA ALA A 272 1.44 -0.82 2.84
C ALA A 272 1.94 -1.50 4.14
N TYR A 273 2.78 -2.52 4.03
CA TYR A 273 3.31 -3.23 5.21
C TYR A 273 4.10 -2.34 6.16
N ALA A 274 4.78 -1.30 5.65
CA ALA A 274 5.56 -0.38 6.46
C ALA A 274 4.68 0.37 7.48
N VAL A 275 3.54 0.88 7.02
CA VAL A 275 2.64 1.65 7.87
C VAL A 275 1.75 0.76 8.75
N LEU A 276 1.61 -0.54 8.42
CA LEU A 276 0.80 -1.47 9.20
C LEU A 276 1.28 -1.62 10.65
N SER A 277 2.60 -1.63 10.88
CA SER A 277 3.16 -1.64 12.24
C SER A 277 2.69 -0.42 13.03
N TYR A 278 2.76 0.77 12.43
CA TYR A 278 2.31 2.01 13.06
C TYR A 278 0.81 2.04 13.34
N ILE A 279 0.01 1.51 12.40
CA ILE A 279 -1.45 1.44 12.55
C ILE A 279 -1.83 0.42 13.63
N ALA A 280 -1.16 -0.74 13.66
CA ALA A 280 -1.40 -1.78 14.64
C ALA A 280 -1.05 -1.31 16.06
N ASP A 281 0.14 -0.70 16.24
CA ASP A 281 0.57 -0.16 17.53
C ASP A 281 -0.41 0.88 18.05
N PHE A 282 -0.76 1.86 17.21
CA PHE A 282 -1.68 2.93 17.61
C PHE A 282 -3.10 2.44 17.84
N GLY A 283 -3.65 1.63 16.93
CA GLY A 283 -5.02 1.15 16.99
C GLY A 283 -5.27 0.27 18.22
N VAL A 284 -4.30 -0.59 18.57
CA VAL A 284 -4.38 -1.43 19.77
C VAL A 284 -4.18 -0.59 21.03
N ALA A 285 -3.19 0.30 21.05
CA ALA A 285 -2.92 1.16 22.21
C ALA A 285 -4.07 2.13 22.50
N SER A 286 -4.78 2.60 21.46
CA SER A 286 -5.96 3.49 21.60
C SER A 286 -7.25 2.74 21.94
N GLY A 287 -7.22 1.39 22.04
CA GLY A 287 -8.40 0.59 22.29
C GLY A 287 -9.39 0.53 21.13
N TRP A 288 -8.97 0.94 19.91
CA TRP A 288 -9.83 0.87 18.72
C TRP A 288 -10.15 -0.56 18.31
N LEU A 289 -9.19 -1.46 18.49
CA LEU A 289 -9.35 -2.89 18.20
C LEU A 289 -8.36 -3.70 19.02
N SER A 290 -8.69 -4.99 19.22
CA SER A 290 -7.79 -5.93 19.84
C SER A 290 -6.74 -6.46 18.84
N MET A 291 -5.68 -7.08 19.34
CA MET A 291 -4.66 -7.71 18.50
C MET A 291 -5.22 -8.81 17.58
N PRO A 292 -6.07 -9.75 18.05
CA PRO A 292 -6.71 -10.71 17.17
C PRO A 292 -7.56 -10.06 16.07
N GLN A 293 -8.26 -8.97 16.37
CA GLN A 293 -9.01 -8.21 15.37
C GLN A 293 -8.08 -7.58 14.33
N MET A 294 -6.92 -7.03 14.74
CA MET A 294 -5.94 -6.49 13.79
C MET A 294 -5.42 -7.55 12.82
N LEU A 295 -5.10 -8.73 13.32
CA LEU A 295 -4.68 -9.87 12.50
C LEU A 295 -5.77 -10.30 11.52
N THR A 296 -7.02 -10.39 12.01
CA THR A 296 -8.17 -10.69 11.16
C THR A 296 -8.31 -9.66 10.03
N GLY A 297 -8.24 -8.36 10.35
CA GLY A 297 -8.32 -7.29 9.36
C GLY A 297 -7.24 -7.37 8.28
N LEU A 298 -6.01 -7.72 8.67
CA LEU A 298 -4.93 -7.93 7.72
C LEU A 298 -5.18 -9.14 6.81
N GLY A 299 -5.63 -10.26 7.37
CA GLY A 299 -6.00 -11.45 6.59
C GLY A 299 -7.14 -11.18 5.60
N LEU A 300 -8.15 -10.44 6.03
CA LEU A 300 -9.26 -10.04 5.17
C LEU A 300 -8.78 -9.12 4.03
N ALA A 301 -7.93 -8.14 4.32
CA ALA A 301 -7.39 -7.23 3.31
C ALA A 301 -6.51 -7.96 2.27
N GLU A 302 -5.77 -8.98 2.67
CA GLU A 302 -4.95 -9.81 1.76
C GLU A 302 -5.80 -10.71 0.86
N SER A 303 -6.99 -11.08 1.30
CA SER A 303 -7.90 -11.97 0.56
C SER A 303 -8.92 -11.23 -0.30
N THR A 304 -8.99 -9.90 -0.19
CA THR A 304 -9.92 -9.07 -0.95
C THR A 304 -9.28 -8.44 -2.18
N PRO A 305 -10.05 -8.12 -3.24
CA PRO A 305 -9.52 -7.34 -4.34
C PRO A 305 -9.20 -5.91 -3.90
N GLY A 306 -8.19 -5.28 -4.51
CA GLY A 306 -7.82 -3.89 -4.23
C GLY A 306 -6.53 -3.74 -3.41
N PRO A 307 -6.14 -2.50 -3.07
CA PRO A 307 -4.88 -2.24 -2.40
C PRO A 307 -4.87 -2.79 -0.97
N LEU A 308 -3.76 -3.43 -0.57
CA LEU A 308 -3.58 -3.99 0.77
C LEU A 308 -3.82 -2.95 1.90
N ILE A 309 -3.53 -1.68 1.63
CA ILE A 309 -3.77 -0.60 2.59
C ILE A 309 -5.24 -0.46 3.00
N MET A 310 -6.18 -1.15 2.36
CA MET A 310 -7.59 -1.19 2.75
C MET A 310 -7.81 -1.79 4.15
N VAL A 311 -6.81 -2.42 4.74
CA VAL A 311 -6.82 -2.75 6.18
C VAL A 311 -7.04 -1.49 7.06
N THR A 312 -6.63 -0.31 6.59
CA THR A 312 -6.91 0.96 7.29
C THR A 312 -8.41 1.22 7.44
N GLN A 313 -9.18 0.92 6.40
CA GLN A 313 -10.64 1.02 6.43
C GLN A 313 -11.24 0.09 7.50
N TYR A 314 -10.74 -1.14 7.59
CA TYR A 314 -11.14 -2.08 8.64
C TYR A 314 -10.86 -1.52 10.03
N VAL A 315 -9.64 -1.00 10.26
CA VAL A 315 -9.27 -0.39 11.55
C VAL A 315 -10.15 0.82 11.87
N GLY A 316 -10.43 1.68 10.89
CA GLY A 316 -11.33 2.82 11.07
C GLY A 316 -12.78 2.41 11.33
N PHE A 317 -13.25 1.32 10.71
CA PHE A 317 -14.57 0.75 10.99
C PHE A 317 -14.65 0.26 12.43
N LEU A 318 -13.71 -0.60 12.86
CA LEU A 318 -13.71 -1.19 14.20
C LEU A 318 -13.49 -0.13 15.28
N GLY A 319 -12.58 0.80 15.08
CA GLY A 319 -12.33 1.88 16.04
C GLY A 319 -13.59 2.70 16.35
N ALA A 320 -14.32 3.09 15.31
CA ALA A 320 -15.55 3.82 15.48
C ALA A 320 -16.73 2.93 15.95
N TRP A 321 -16.77 1.64 15.55
CA TRP A 321 -17.75 0.68 16.04
C TRP A 321 -17.60 0.42 17.54
N ASN A 322 -16.38 0.19 18.00
CA ASN A 322 -16.08 -0.14 19.40
C ASN A 322 -16.23 1.08 20.34
N ILE A 323 -16.02 2.30 19.81
CA ILE A 323 -16.13 3.56 20.57
C ILE A 323 -17.03 4.53 19.77
N PRO A 324 -18.35 4.24 19.68
CA PRO A 324 -19.26 4.99 18.80
C PRO A 324 -19.70 6.36 19.34
N GLY A 325 -19.43 6.64 20.62
CA GLY A 325 -19.94 7.83 21.28
C GLY A 325 -21.48 7.81 21.32
N GLU A 326 -22.12 8.87 20.81
CA GLU A 326 -23.59 9.00 20.76
C GLU A 326 -24.23 8.35 19.51
N LEU A 327 -23.41 7.83 18.58
CA LEU A 327 -23.90 7.20 17.35
C LEU A 327 -24.22 5.72 17.59
N SER A 328 -25.09 5.16 16.74
CA SER A 328 -25.19 3.70 16.69
C SER A 328 -23.87 3.10 16.20
N PRO A 329 -23.45 1.93 16.70
CA PRO A 329 -22.17 1.31 16.30
C PRO A 329 -22.02 1.15 14.78
N LEU A 330 -23.09 0.76 14.10
CA LEU A 330 -23.09 0.62 12.64
C LEU A 330 -22.86 1.96 11.92
N CYS A 331 -23.55 3.01 12.35
CA CYS A 331 -23.38 4.35 11.77
C CYS A 331 -21.96 4.87 12.01
N ALA A 332 -21.46 4.75 13.22
CA ALA A 332 -20.10 5.15 13.58
C ALA A 332 -19.06 4.36 12.77
N GLY A 333 -19.21 3.02 12.67
CA GLY A 333 -18.33 2.17 11.89
C GLY A 333 -18.28 2.53 10.42
N VAL A 334 -19.44 2.75 9.79
CA VAL A 334 -19.52 3.17 8.36
C VAL A 334 -18.87 4.54 8.15
N LEU A 335 -19.09 5.49 9.04
CA LEU A 335 -18.48 6.83 8.98
C LEU A 335 -16.96 6.74 9.19
N GLY A 336 -16.50 5.96 10.18
CA GLY A 336 -15.09 5.74 10.46
C GLY A 336 -14.36 5.10 9.27
N ALA A 337 -14.94 4.06 8.68
CA ALA A 337 -14.42 3.41 7.49
C ALA A 337 -14.33 4.36 6.28
N SER A 338 -15.40 5.13 6.05
CA SER A 338 -15.48 6.07 4.93
C SER A 338 -14.46 7.20 5.08
N LEU A 339 -14.37 7.78 6.28
CA LEU A 339 -13.42 8.84 6.59
C LEU A 339 -11.97 8.34 6.45
N THR A 340 -11.68 7.16 7.01
CA THR A 340 -10.35 6.54 6.89
C THR A 340 -9.94 6.34 5.44
N THR A 341 -10.81 5.74 4.64
CA THR A 341 -10.53 5.51 3.22
C THR A 341 -10.30 6.83 2.49
N TYR A 342 -11.15 7.81 2.76
CA TYR A 342 -11.05 9.12 2.14
C TYR A 342 -9.70 9.80 2.43
N VAL A 343 -9.32 9.92 3.71
CA VAL A 343 -8.07 10.60 4.08
C VAL A 343 -6.82 9.82 3.72
N THR A 344 -6.93 8.49 3.55
CA THR A 344 -5.81 7.64 3.10
C THR A 344 -5.53 7.81 1.61
N PHE A 345 -6.55 7.92 0.77
CA PHE A 345 -6.37 7.95 -0.69
C PHE A 345 -6.32 9.36 -1.27
N LEU A 346 -6.89 10.37 -0.63
CA LEU A 346 -6.84 11.76 -1.11
C LEU A 346 -5.41 12.27 -1.37
N PRO A 347 -4.42 12.05 -0.47
CA PRO A 347 -3.04 12.44 -0.74
C PRO A 347 -2.43 11.77 -1.98
N CYS A 348 -2.86 10.56 -2.31
CA CYS A 348 -2.36 9.85 -3.50
C CYS A 348 -2.73 10.57 -4.80
N PHE A 349 -3.97 11.06 -4.89
CA PHE A 349 -4.40 11.90 -6.02
C PHE A 349 -3.61 13.21 -6.06
N PHE A 350 -3.41 13.85 -4.91
CA PHE A 350 -2.60 15.06 -4.81
C PHE A 350 -1.19 14.83 -5.35
N PHE A 351 -0.49 13.79 -4.88
CA PHE A 351 0.88 13.51 -5.30
C PHE A 351 0.98 13.23 -6.80
N ILE A 352 0.00 12.53 -7.38
CA ILE A 352 0.00 12.28 -8.82
C ILE A 352 -0.30 13.55 -9.60
N PHE A 353 -1.35 14.30 -9.29
CA PHE A 353 -1.71 15.49 -10.07
C PHE A 353 -0.73 16.65 -9.91
N ALA A 354 -0.12 16.80 -8.73
CA ALA A 354 0.91 17.79 -8.51
C ALA A 354 2.29 17.36 -9.03
N GLY A 355 2.63 16.07 -8.87
CA GLY A 355 3.97 15.55 -9.12
C GLY A 355 4.21 15.00 -10.52
N ALA A 356 3.17 14.52 -11.21
CA ALA A 356 3.32 13.91 -12.54
C ALA A 356 4.07 14.80 -13.56
N PRO A 357 3.89 16.12 -13.59
CA PRO A 357 4.66 17.00 -14.47
C PRO A 357 6.17 17.07 -14.14
N PHE A 358 6.57 16.62 -12.94
CA PHE A 358 7.97 16.67 -12.48
C PHE A 358 8.65 15.29 -12.48
N ILE A 359 8.05 14.28 -13.07
CA ILE A 359 8.56 12.90 -13.07
C ILE A 359 10.04 12.84 -13.48
N GLU A 360 10.41 13.52 -14.56
CA GLU A 360 11.78 13.52 -15.09
C GLU A 360 12.77 14.17 -14.11
N ALA A 361 12.37 15.29 -13.49
CA ALA A 361 13.20 15.98 -12.51
C ALA A 361 13.38 15.18 -11.21
N MET A 362 12.35 14.46 -10.79
CA MET A 362 12.39 13.62 -9.58
C MET A 362 13.17 12.33 -9.80
N ALA A 363 13.03 11.68 -10.96
CA ALA A 363 13.74 10.46 -11.31
C ALA A 363 15.28 10.64 -11.30
N GLY A 364 15.77 11.83 -11.70
CA GLY A 364 17.20 12.17 -11.69
C GLY A 364 17.74 12.61 -10.31
N ASN A 365 16.89 12.80 -9.30
CA ASN A 365 17.31 13.36 -8.03
C ASN A 365 17.98 12.32 -7.12
N GLN A 366 19.30 12.25 -7.17
CA GLN A 366 20.10 11.33 -6.36
C GLN A 366 19.93 11.50 -4.84
N ARG A 367 19.58 12.72 -4.35
CA ARG A 367 19.32 12.92 -2.92
C ARG A 367 18.05 12.22 -2.48
N LEU A 368 16.99 12.36 -3.28
CA LEU A 368 15.72 11.69 -3.03
C LEU A 368 15.88 10.17 -3.08
N GLN A 369 16.59 9.64 -4.08
CA GLN A 369 16.89 8.21 -4.18
C GLN A 369 17.66 7.69 -2.96
N ALA A 370 18.66 8.43 -2.48
CA ALA A 370 19.43 8.04 -1.32
C ALA A 370 18.59 8.02 -0.02
N ALA A 371 17.77 9.04 0.20
CA ALA A 371 16.84 9.08 1.33
C ALA A 371 15.89 7.88 1.31
N LEU A 372 15.27 7.61 0.16
CA LEU A 372 14.32 6.49 0.00
C LEU A 372 14.99 5.12 0.10
N THR A 373 16.24 4.97 -0.34
CA THR A 373 17.02 3.74 -0.14
C THR A 373 17.19 3.46 1.36
N GLY A 374 17.54 4.48 2.15
CA GLY A 374 17.62 4.36 3.60
C GLY A 374 16.27 4.00 4.24
N VAL A 375 15.21 4.69 3.84
CA VAL A 375 13.84 4.41 4.32
C VAL A 375 13.40 2.99 3.98
N THR A 376 13.56 2.56 2.73
CA THR A 376 13.14 1.21 2.30
C THR A 376 13.91 0.12 3.03
N ALA A 377 15.20 0.34 3.32
CA ALA A 377 15.98 -0.58 4.13
C ALA A 377 15.50 -0.63 5.59
N ALA A 378 15.20 0.50 6.20
CA ALA A 378 14.67 0.58 7.57
C ALA A 378 13.29 -0.09 7.68
N VAL A 379 12.45 0.06 6.66
CA VAL A 379 11.12 -0.58 6.59
C VAL A 379 11.19 -2.10 6.76
N VAL A 380 12.24 -2.77 6.27
CA VAL A 380 12.42 -4.21 6.51
C VAL A 380 12.47 -4.53 7.99
N GLY A 381 13.19 -3.73 8.79
CA GLY A 381 13.25 -3.87 10.24
C GLY A 381 11.91 -3.60 10.93
N VAL A 382 11.14 -2.63 10.42
CA VAL A 382 9.80 -2.31 10.93
C VAL A 382 8.82 -3.46 10.67
N VAL A 383 8.83 -4.03 9.46
CA VAL A 383 7.96 -5.17 9.12
C VAL A 383 8.39 -6.43 9.88
N LEU A 384 9.70 -6.60 10.13
CA LEU A 384 10.21 -7.66 10.99
C LEU A 384 9.69 -7.52 12.44
N ASN A 385 9.65 -6.30 12.98
CA ASN A 385 9.03 -6.06 14.29
C ASN A 385 7.55 -6.50 14.32
N LEU A 386 6.80 -6.18 13.26
CA LEU A 386 5.40 -6.62 13.13
C LEU A 386 5.29 -8.15 13.09
N ALA A 387 6.16 -8.82 12.31
CA ALA A 387 6.20 -10.28 12.21
C ALA A 387 6.51 -10.95 13.56
N VAL A 388 7.48 -10.40 14.31
CA VAL A 388 7.84 -10.90 15.65
C VAL A 388 6.69 -10.69 16.62
N TRP A 389 6.10 -9.51 16.65
CA TRP A 389 5.00 -9.19 17.55
C TRP A 389 3.77 -10.05 17.29
N PHE A 390 3.36 -10.20 16.02
CA PHE A 390 2.25 -11.08 15.61
C PHE A 390 2.57 -12.56 15.89
N GLY A 391 3.80 -12.98 15.56
CA GLY A 391 4.25 -14.34 15.79
C GLY A 391 4.12 -14.74 17.26
N PHE A 392 4.64 -13.94 18.19
CA PHE A 392 4.54 -14.21 19.61
C PHE A 392 3.08 -14.31 20.09
N LYS A 393 2.23 -13.39 19.66
CA LYS A 393 0.82 -13.38 20.11
C LYS A 393 -0.03 -14.53 19.58
N VAL A 394 0.30 -15.04 18.39
CA VAL A 394 -0.47 -16.12 17.75
C VAL A 394 0.10 -17.49 18.06
N LEU A 395 1.43 -17.63 18.06
CA LEU A 395 2.07 -18.95 18.22
C LEU A 395 2.28 -19.34 19.69
N VAL A 396 2.36 -18.35 20.58
CA VAL A 396 2.60 -18.55 22.01
C VAL A 396 1.59 -17.72 22.83
N PRO A 397 0.27 -17.93 22.66
CA PRO A 397 -0.71 -17.26 23.51
C PRO A 397 -0.56 -17.73 24.96
N ASP A 398 -0.63 -16.81 25.93
CA ASP A 398 -0.61 -17.07 27.37
C ASP A 398 0.55 -17.99 27.84
N ASN A 399 1.74 -17.82 27.24
CA ASN A 399 2.94 -18.61 27.48
C ASN A 399 2.82 -20.11 27.16
N SER A 400 1.81 -20.51 26.40
CA SER A 400 1.63 -21.88 25.89
C SER A 400 1.79 -21.89 24.36
N VAL A 401 2.43 -22.94 23.82
CA VAL A 401 2.57 -23.08 22.38
C VAL A 401 1.26 -23.59 21.80
N ASP A 402 0.66 -22.82 20.91
CA ASP A 402 -0.52 -23.26 20.14
C ASP A 402 -0.07 -24.10 18.94
N ILE A 403 -0.25 -25.42 19.04
CA ILE A 403 0.18 -26.39 18.02
C ILE A 403 -0.54 -26.16 16.68
N PHE A 404 -1.83 -25.82 16.71
CA PHE A 404 -2.59 -25.51 15.50
C PHE A 404 -2.01 -24.29 14.80
N SER A 405 -1.79 -23.19 15.52
CA SER A 405 -1.24 -21.97 14.97
C SER A 405 0.20 -22.15 14.49
N LEU A 406 1.03 -22.90 15.21
CA LEU A 406 2.41 -23.18 14.81
C LEU A 406 2.47 -24.01 13.52
N SER A 407 1.71 -25.09 13.44
CA SER A 407 1.65 -25.96 12.26
C SER A 407 1.02 -25.22 11.06
N GLY A 408 -0.07 -24.49 11.29
CA GLY A 408 -0.75 -23.69 10.28
C GLY A 408 0.13 -22.60 9.70
N ALA A 409 0.87 -21.88 10.54
CA ALA A 409 1.83 -20.87 10.08
C ALA A 409 2.99 -21.49 9.29
N GLY A 410 3.55 -22.62 9.75
CA GLY A 410 4.62 -23.32 9.06
C GLY A 410 4.19 -23.83 7.68
N ILE A 411 3.03 -24.49 7.59
CA ILE A 411 2.47 -24.97 6.32
C ILE A 411 2.20 -23.79 5.37
N SER A 412 1.54 -22.73 5.89
CA SER A 412 1.22 -21.55 5.10
C SER A 412 2.49 -20.87 4.56
N LEU A 413 3.54 -20.73 5.37
CA LEU A 413 4.82 -20.16 4.95
C LEU A 413 5.48 -21.01 3.87
N LEU A 414 5.46 -22.34 4.02
CA LEU A 414 5.98 -23.26 3.01
C LEU A 414 5.24 -23.11 1.67
N LEU A 415 3.91 -23.03 1.71
CA LEU A 415 3.07 -22.85 0.52
C LEU A 415 3.35 -21.51 -0.16
N LEU A 416 3.51 -20.42 0.61
CA LEU A 416 3.80 -19.10 0.07
C LEU A 416 5.21 -19.01 -0.53
N VAL A 417 6.24 -19.46 0.20
CA VAL A 417 7.65 -19.25 -0.20
C VAL A 417 8.10 -20.25 -1.26
N LYS A 418 7.72 -21.52 -1.14
CA LYS A 418 8.19 -22.57 -2.04
C LYS A 418 7.26 -22.80 -3.23
N PHE A 419 5.96 -22.81 -3.00
CA PHE A 419 4.95 -23.12 -4.02
C PHE A 419 4.29 -21.89 -4.63
N HIS A 420 4.58 -20.67 -4.10
CA HIS A 420 4.00 -19.40 -4.56
C HIS A 420 2.47 -19.46 -4.63
N PHE A 421 1.86 -20.16 -3.64
CA PHE A 421 0.42 -20.35 -3.59
C PHE A 421 -0.28 -19.01 -3.34
N PRO A 422 -1.37 -18.68 -4.06
CA PRO A 422 -2.01 -17.38 -3.94
C PRO A 422 -2.66 -17.17 -2.56
N ILE A 423 -2.39 -16.03 -1.91
CA ILE A 423 -2.84 -15.69 -0.56
C ILE A 423 -4.38 -15.71 -0.45
N HIS A 424 -5.07 -15.22 -1.48
CA HIS A 424 -6.53 -15.14 -1.50
C HIS A 424 -7.25 -16.49 -1.44
N PHE A 425 -6.57 -17.60 -1.73
CA PHE A 425 -7.07 -18.96 -1.45
C PHE A 425 -6.62 -19.46 -0.09
N LEU A 426 -5.43 -19.08 0.35
CA LEU A 426 -4.85 -19.56 1.59
C LEU A 426 -5.62 -19.07 2.82
N VAL A 427 -6.08 -17.81 2.80
CA VAL A 427 -6.86 -17.23 3.90
C VAL A 427 -8.21 -17.92 4.11
N PRO A 428 -9.05 -18.15 3.07
CA PRO A 428 -10.26 -18.96 3.23
C PRO A 428 -10.00 -20.41 3.69
N VAL A 429 -8.94 -21.04 3.19
CA VAL A 429 -8.54 -22.39 3.66
C VAL A 429 -8.18 -22.37 5.13
N GLY A 430 -7.43 -21.38 5.58
CA GLY A 430 -7.13 -21.19 7.01
C GLY A 430 -8.39 -20.99 7.85
N ALA A 431 -9.35 -20.20 7.37
CA ALA A 431 -10.63 -20.01 8.04
C ALA A 431 -11.39 -21.32 8.21
N VAL A 432 -11.50 -22.12 7.14
CA VAL A 432 -12.15 -23.45 7.18
C VAL A 432 -11.40 -24.39 8.13
N ALA A 433 -10.08 -24.42 8.09
CA ALA A 433 -9.27 -25.24 9.00
C ALA A 433 -9.51 -24.86 10.48
N GLY A 434 -9.63 -23.56 10.79
CA GLY A 434 -9.96 -23.09 12.13
C GLY A 434 -11.35 -23.54 12.61
N VAL A 435 -12.35 -23.50 11.70
CA VAL A 435 -13.69 -24.00 11.99
C VAL A 435 -13.67 -25.50 12.28
N VAL A 436 -13.00 -26.29 11.44
CA VAL A 436 -12.85 -27.74 11.63
C VAL A 436 -12.16 -28.03 12.97
N TRP A 437 -11.07 -27.35 13.27
CA TRP A 437 -10.31 -27.55 14.51
C TRP A 437 -11.11 -27.24 15.76
N LYS A 438 -11.82 -26.12 15.81
CA LYS A 438 -12.50 -25.63 17.02
C LYS A 438 -13.90 -26.22 17.24
N LEU A 439 -14.57 -26.70 16.18
CA LEU A 439 -15.96 -27.15 16.26
C LEU A 439 -16.11 -28.67 16.07
N LEU A 440 -15.12 -29.34 15.45
CA LEU A 440 -15.19 -30.77 15.15
C LEU A 440 -14.13 -31.62 15.87
N LEU A 441 -13.05 -30.98 16.34
CA LEU A 441 -11.99 -31.58 17.15
C LEU A 441 -11.90 -30.92 18.53
#